data_7845f4b9645147931842cd9bd235f50e
#
_entry.id   7845f4b9645147931842cd9bd235f50e
#
_cell.length_a   1.000
_cell.length_b   1.000
_cell.length_c   1.000
_cell.angle_alpha   90.00
_cell.angle_beta   90.00
_cell.angle_gamma   90.00
#
_symmetry.space_group_name_H-M   'P 1'
#
loop_
_entity.id
_entity.type
_entity.pdbx_description
1 polymer ?
#
loop_
_entity_poly.entity_id
_entity_poly.type
_entity_poly.pdbx_seq_one_letter_code
_entity_poly.pdbx_strand_id
1 'polypeptide(L)'
;MTRRITTLARRALAIGAGLATLGAAACAGAPADPTARVWMTSGDRSRLLSEDAPLHFQPSPAAAGPAVTVDADRRFQEIVGFGAAITDASAFLIQTKLADDQRDALLRELFGRQEGGLGFSFTRVTIGASDFSLDHYSLADTPDPTLAGFSTARMEEYVFPTVRQAIAVNPDLKVMASPWSAPGWMKTTDSMIQGQLKPEFYPTYAEYFRRYIEAAGAQGVPTDYLSIQNEPDFEPDSYPGMRWAPEGRATFVGRHLGPRLRDAGIGTKILDWDHNWDQPQQPLTVLSDERARTFIAGVAWHCYGGDVTAQSEVHDVRPDKDVFFTECSGGEWTPGFADSFTWTMKTLIIGSVEHWARGVLMWNLALDENYGPHAGGCGDCRGVVTIDSRSGEVTRNQEYYAFGHASRFVRPGARRVATDEPEGLQAVAFVNPDGERVLIVLNEGAVPLGFEIREEGRAAAAELPPQTAATYVWTPSD
;
A
#
# COMPACT_ATOMS: atom_id res chain seq x y z
N MET A 1 39.85 -24.54 78.70
CA MET A 1 38.90 -24.96 79.77
C MET A 1 37.70 -25.55 79.04
N THR A 2 37.73 -26.86 78.88
CA THR A 2 37.03 -27.93 79.60
C THR A 2 35.52 -27.72 79.74
N ARG A 3 34.69 -28.49 79.01
CA ARG A 3 34.10 -29.73 79.51
C ARG A 3 33.26 -30.42 78.43
N ARG A 4 33.51 -31.69 78.25
CA ARG A 4 32.66 -32.70 77.65
C ARG A 4 31.41 -32.91 78.52
N ILE A 5 30.32 -33.38 77.96
CA ILE A 5 29.50 -34.48 78.50
C ILE A 5 28.69 -35.15 77.35
N THR A 6 28.72 -36.43 77.44
CA THR A 6 28.26 -37.54 76.64
C THR A 6 26.76 -37.88 76.79
N THR A 7 26.23 -38.55 75.79
CA THR A 7 25.34 -39.74 75.76
C THR A 7 23.82 -39.53 75.90
N LEU A 8 23.01 -40.01 75.00
CA LEU A 8 22.38 -41.35 75.07
C LEU A 8 21.46 -41.57 73.81
N ALA A 9 21.63 -42.70 73.18
CA ALA A 9 20.82 -43.23 72.10
C ALA A 9 19.45 -43.67 72.60
N ARG A 10 18.38 -43.34 71.81
CA ARG A 10 17.17 -44.14 71.86
C ARG A 10 16.76 -44.45 70.43
N ARG A 11 16.72 -45.73 70.09
CA ARG A 11 16.11 -46.29 68.88
C ARG A 11 14.60 -46.11 68.98
N ALA A 12 13.99 -45.54 67.98
CA ALA A 12 12.56 -45.63 67.74
C ALA A 12 12.34 -46.15 66.31
N LEU A 13 11.65 -47.28 66.27
CA LEU A 13 11.14 -47.91 65.04
C LEU A 13 10.07 -46.98 64.41
N ALA A 14 10.25 -46.53 63.18
CA ALA A 14 9.19 -45.85 62.42
C ALA A 14 8.80 -46.74 61.22
N ILE A 15 7.55 -47.16 61.25
CA ILE A 15 6.81 -47.88 60.19
C ILE A 15 6.68 -46.95 59.01
N GLY A 16 7.25 -47.36 57.89
CA GLY A 16 7.06 -46.62 56.63
C GLY A 16 5.66 -46.81 56.00
N ALA A 17 4.86 -45.76 56.00
CA ALA A 17 3.66 -45.68 55.16
C ALA A 17 4.07 -45.12 53.81
N GLY A 18 4.13 -45.97 52.77
CA GLY A 18 4.32 -45.54 51.40
C GLY A 18 3.12 -44.75 50.90
N LEU A 19 3.27 -43.44 50.75
CA LEU A 19 2.33 -42.65 49.92
C LEU A 19 2.71 -42.86 48.47
N ALA A 20 1.87 -43.60 47.74
CA ALA A 20 1.87 -43.62 46.28
C ALA A 20 1.28 -42.29 45.78
N THR A 21 2.16 -41.36 45.36
CA THR A 21 1.72 -40.20 44.60
C THR A 21 1.31 -40.65 43.21
N LEU A 22 0.01 -40.77 42.96
CA LEU A 22 -0.53 -40.80 41.62
C LEU A 22 -0.22 -39.45 40.95
N GLY A 23 0.79 -39.42 40.09
CA GLY A 23 1.01 -38.31 39.14
C GLY A 23 -0.18 -38.23 38.18
N ALA A 24 -1.05 -37.24 38.38
CA ALA A 24 -1.98 -36.84 37.36
C ALA A 24 -1.15 -36.33 36.17
N ALA A 25 -0.97 -37.16 35.14
CA ALA A 25 -0.56 -36.68 33.83
C ALA A 25 -1.67 -35.74 33.36
N ALA A 26 -1.41 -34.45 33.42
CA ALA A 26 -2.25 -33.49 32.70
C ALA A 26 -2.18 -33.87 31.21
N CYS A 27 -3.21 -34.46 30.68
CA CYS A 27 -3.40 -34.51 29.24
C CYS A 27 -3.39 -33.07 28.76
N ALA A 28 -2.29 -32.62 28.15
CA ALA A 28 -2.30 -31.44 27.31
C ALA A 28 -3.39 -31.70 26.30
N GLY A 29 -4.49 -30.96 26.38
CA GLY A 29 -5.56 -31.03 25.38
C GLY A 29 -4.93 -30.80 24.02
N ALA A 30 -5.37 -31.54 23.00
CA ALA A 30 -4.98 -31.26 21.64
C ALA A 30 -5.20 -29.75 21.36
N PRO A 31 -4.27 -29.09 20.67
CA PRO A 31 -4.48 -27.68 20.31
C PRO A 31 -5.85 -27.52 19.63
N ALA A 32 -6.56 -26.44 19.97
CA ALA A 32 -7.86 -26.19 19.38
C ALA A 32 -7.68 -25.97 17.86
N ASP A 33 -8.62 -26.47 17.08
CA ASP A 33 -8.61 -26.26 15.63
C ASP A 33 -8.65 -24.76 15.31
N PRO A 34 -7.90 -24.29 14.30
CA PRO A 34 -7.90 -22.88 13.91
C PRO A 34 -9.30 -22.40 13.55
N THR A 35 -9.56 -21.13 13.85
CA THR A 35 -10.80 -20.46 13.48
C THR A 35 -10.46 -19.23 12.66
N ALA A 36 -11.01 -19.15 11.44
CA ALA A 36 -10.86 -17.96 10.59
C ALA A 36 -11.99 -16.96 10.90
N ARG A 37 -11.63 -15.73 11.22
CA ARG A 37 -12.55 -14.58 11.20
C ARG A 37 -12.77 -14.17 9.74
N VAL A 38 -13.95 -13.67 9.43
CA VAL A 38 -14.39 -13.39 8.06
C VAL A 38 -14.94 -11.98 7.94
N TRP A 39 -14.54 -11.26 6.90
CA TRP A 39 -15.15 -9.98 6.52
C TRP A 39 -15.53 -10.02 5.05
N MET A 40 -16.71 -9.49 4.72
CA MET A 40 -17.26 -9.51 3.37
C MET A 40 -17.69 -8.14 2.88
N THR A 41 -17.54 -7.93 1.57
CA THR A 41 -18.20 -6.87 0.80
C THR A 41 -18.88 -7.48 -0.41
N SER A 42 -20.19 -7.22 -0.58
CA SER A 42 -20.96 -7.74 -1.70
C SER A 42 -21.37 -6.62 -2.67
N GLY A 43 -21.47 -6.97 -3.96
CA GLY A 43 -21.79 -6.01 -5.03
C GLY A 43 -23.17 -5.37 -4.86
N ASP A 44 -24.14 -6.03 -4.21
CA ASP A 44 -25.46 -5.50 -3.86
C ASP A 44 -25.43 -4.57 -2.63
N ARG A 45 -24.26 -4.35 -2.02
CA ARG A 45 -24.01 -3.50 -0.85
C ARG A 45 -24.72 -3.99 0.44
N SER A 46 -25.25 -5.21 0.46
CA SER A 46 -25.84 -5.78 1.68
C SER A 46 -24.78 -6.06 2.76
N ARG A 47 -23.51 -6.16 2.35
CA ARG A 47 -22.33 -6.25 3.21
C ARG A 47 -21.27 -5.26 2.73
N LEU A 48 -20.70 -4.51 3.64
CA LEU A 48 -19.69 -3.48 3.37
C LEU A 48 -18.57 -3.61 4.39
N LEU A 49 -17.58 -4.45 4.08
CA LEU A 49 -16.46 -4.85 4.95
C LEU A 49 -16.97 -5.30 6.33
N SER A 50 -18.09 -6.00 6.30
CA SER A 50 -18.80 -6.44 7.49
C SER A 50 -18.29 -7.79 7.98
N GLU A 51 -18.12 -7.94 9.29
CA GLU A 51 -17.75 -9.22 9.90
C GLU A 51 -18.90 -10.23 9.74
N ASP A 52 -18.54 -11.48 9.41
CA ASP A 52 -19.45 -12.60 9.23
C ASP A 52 -19.14 -13.71 10.25
N ALA A 53 -19.94 -14.77 10.22
CA ALA A 53 -19.71 -15.94 11.06
C ALA A 53 -18.30 -16.54 10.80
N PRO A 54 -17.57 -16.89 11.86
CA PRO A 54 -16.24 -17.46 11.71
C PRO A 54 -16.32 -18.86 11.11
N LEU A 55 -15.26 -19.26 10.39
CA LEU A 55 -15.09 -20.61 9.85
C LEU A 55 -14.19 -21.43 10.76
N HIS A 56 -14.55 -22.69 10.96
CA HIS A 56 -13.76 -23.61 11.77
C HIS A 56 -13.04 -24.62 10.87
N PHE A 57 -11.72 -24.65 10.95
CA PHE A 57 -10.92 -25.65 10.26
C PHE A 57 -11.12 -27.02 10.92
N GLN A 58 -11.18 -28.04 10.06
CA GLN A 58 -11.29 -29.43 10.48
C GLN A 58 -10.17 -30.24 9.81
N PRO A 59 -9.65 -31.31 10.41
CA PRO A 59 -8.74 -32.22 9.72
C PRO A 59 -9.34 -32.71 8.42
N SER A 60 -8.67 -32.53 7.31
CA SER A 60 -9.14 -32.93 5.97
C SER A 60 -7.97 -33.45 5.10
N PRO A 61 -7.79 -34.77 5.01
CA PRO A 61 -6.61 -35.35 4.36
C PRO A 61 -6.63 -35.27 2.84
N ALA A 62 -7.78 -35.03 2.20
CA ALA A 62 -7.89 -34.98 0.74
C ALA A 62 -8.92 -33.94 0.28
N ALA A 63 -8.66 -33.34 -0.90
CA ALA A 63 -9.63 -32.45 -1.55
C ALA A 63 -10.80 -33.27 -2.12
N ALA A 64 -12.01 -32.97 -1.69
CA ALA A 64 -13.22 -33.60 -2.21
C ALA A 64 -14.00 -32.69 -3.18
N GLY A 65 -13.59 -31.43 -3.37
CA GLY A 65 -14.27 -30.43 -4.19
C GLY A 65 -13.37 -29.23 -4.52
N PRO A 66 -13.96 -28.12 -5.05
CA PRO A 66 -13.25 -26.88 -5.28
C PRO A 66 -12.58 -26.39 -3.99
N ALA A 67 -11.32 -25.98 -4.06
CA ALA A 67 -10.60 -25.52 -2.90
C ALA A 67 -9.64 -24.36 -3.25
N VAL A 68 -9.54 -23.39 -2.35
CA VAL A 68 -8.43 -22.42 -2.32
C VAL A 68 -7.40 -22.98 -1.34
N THR A 69 -6.23 -23.35 -1.87
CA THR A 69 -5.13 -23.88 -1.06
C THR A 69 -4.12 -22.80 -0.75
N VAL A 70 -3.71 -22.67 0.51
CA VAL A 70 -2.68 -21.75 0.97
C VAL A 70 -1.41 -22.53 1.30
N ASP A 71 -0.29 -22.19 0.64
CA ASP A 71 1.04 -22.73 0.93
C ASP A 71 1.92 -21.66 1.56
N ALA A 72 1.92 -21.60 2.88
CA ALA A 72 2.63 -20.59 3.69
C ALA A 72 4.17 -20.75 3.64
N ASP A 73 4.68 -21.89 3.20
CA ASP A 73 6.12 -22.14 3.06
C ASP A 73 6.67 -21.55 1.75
N ARG A 74 5.83 -21.44 0.73
CA ARG A 74 6.19 -20.84 -0.56
C ARG A 74 5.96 -19.34 -0.55
N ARG A 75 6.99 -18.58 -0.14
CA ARG A 75 6.94 -17.14 0.09
C ARG A 75 7.48 -16.33 -1.09
N PHE A 76 6.88 -15.15 -1.31
CA PHE A 76 7.23 -14.20 -2.36
C PHE A 76 7.64 -12.83 -1.76
N GLN A 77 7.25 -11.73 -2.40
CA GLN A 77 7.61 -10.38 -1.97
C GLN A 77 7.05 -10.02 -0.59
N GLU A 78 7.76 -9.11 0.04
CA GLU A 78 7.31 -8.45 1.27
C GLU A 78 6.45 -7.24 0.94
N ILE A 79 5.34 -7.08 1.66
CA ILE A 79 4.40 -5.99 1.49
C ILE A 79 4.86 -4.75 2.27
N VAL A 80 4.90 -3.61 1.60
CA VAL A 80 5.11 -2.29 2.18
C VAL A 80 3.80 -1.73 2.71
N GLY A 81 2.73 -1.81 1.91
CA GLY A 81 1.42 -1.38 2.34
C GLY A 81 0.45 -1.04 1.21
N PHE A 82 -0.74 -0.65 1.64
CA PHE A 82 -1.85 -0.23 0.80
C PHE A 82 -2.32 1.16 1.24
N GLY A 83 -2.88 1.94 0.30
CA GLY A 83 -3.43 3.24 0.64
C GLY A 83 -3.82 4.08 -0.57
N ALA A 84 -3.73 5.41 -0.43
CA ALA A 84 -4.07 6.36 -1.49
C ALA A 84 -3.21 7.62 -1.37
N ALA A 85 -3.16 8.41 -2.44
CA ALA A 85 -2.39 9.64 -2.46
C ALA A 85 -3.07 10.77 -1.67
N ILE A 86 -2.30 11.45 -0.83
CA ILE A 86 -2.66 12.71 -0.20
C ILE A 86 -2.27 13.83 -1.16
N THR A 87 -3.17 14.12 -2.13
CA THR A 87 -3.02 15.22 -3.08
C THR A 87 -3.29 16.58 -2.41
N ASP A 88 -2.97 17.69 -3.08
CA ASP A 88 -3.36 19.03 -2.58
C ASP A 88 -4.87 19.11 -2.36
N ALA A 89 -5.68 18.58 -3.30
CA ALA A 89 -7.13 18.52 -3.19
C ALA A 89 -7.58 17.76 -1.94
N SER A 90 -7.06 16.54 -1.75
CA SER A 90 -7.39 15.70 -0.59
C SER A 90 -7.02 16.40 0.72
N ALA A 91 -5.81 16.95 0.78
CA ALA A 91 -5.32 17.65 1.96
C ALA A 91 -6.14 18.93 2.25
N PHE A 92 -6.44 19.72 1.22
CA PHE A 92 -7.28 20.92 1.34
C PHE A 92 -8.65 20.57 1.92
N LEU A 93 -9.35 19.56 1.39
CA LEU A 93 -10.66 19.14 1.88
C LEU A 93 -10.59 18.69 3.34
N ILE A 94 -9.63 17.82 3.67
CA ILE A 94 -9.45 17.30 5.02
C ILE A 94 -9.15 18.41 6.03
N GLN A 95 -8.30 19.38 5.65
CA GLN A 95 -7.89 20.46 6.55
C GLN A 95 -8.91 21.60 6.66
N THR A 96 -9.75 21.83 5.63
CA THR A 96 -10.60 23.03 5.59
C THR A 96 -12.09 22.76 5.60
N LYS A 97 -12.54 21.55 5.23
CA LYS A 97 -13.97 21.20 5.13
C LYS A 97 -14.47 20.35 6.29
N LEU A 98 -13.56 19.75 7.05
CA LEU A 98 -13.86 18.99 8.25
C LEU A 98 -13.58 19.80 9.50
N ALA A 99 -14.47 19.71 10.49
CA ALA A 99 -14.15 20.15 11.84
C ALA A 99 -13.02 19.29 12.43
N ASP A 100 -12.34 19.77 13.45
CA ASP A 100 -11.17 19.10 14.03
C ASP A 100 -11.46 17.67 14.46
N ASP A 101 -12.60 17.44 15.10
CA ASP A 101 -13.04 16.11 15.55
C ASP A 101 -13.41 15.18 14.38
N GLN A 102 -14.03 15.72 13.32
CA GLN A 102 -14.33 14.96 12.09
C GLN A 102 -13.05 14.58 11.35
N ARG A 103 -12.10 15.51 11.23
CA ARG A 103 -10.79 15.27 10.64
C ARG A 103 -10.04 14.17 11.38
N ASP A 104 -9.96 14.29 12.70
CA ASP A 104 -9.30 13.30 13.53
C ASP A 104 -9.96 11.93 13.45
N ALA A 105 -11.30 11.88 13.36
CA ALA A 105 -12.04 10.64 13.19
C ALA A 105 -11.74 10.00 11.83
N LEU A 106 -11.78 10.79 10.73
CA LEU A 106 -11.47 10.30 9.40
C LEU A 106 -10.03 9.78 9.29
N LEU A 107 -9.05 10.51 9.83
CA LEU A 107 -7.66 10.07 9.79
C LEU A 107 -7.45 8.79 10.62
N ARG A 108 -8.08 8.65 11.78
CA ARG A 108 -8.06 7.38 12.53
C ARG A 108 -8.72 6.24 11.77
N GLU A 109 -9.81 6.50 11.08
CA GLU A 109 -10.49 5.50 10.26
C GLU A 109 -9.63 5.03 9.07
N LEU A 110 -8.97 5.94 8.36
CA LEU A 110 -8.18 5.60 7.18
C LEU A 110 -6.80 4.98 7.55
N PHE A 111 -6.10 5.56 8.51
CA PHE A 111 -4.71 5.20 8.83
C PHE A 111 -4.57 4.35 10.10
N GLY A 112 -5.52 4.43 11.03
CA GLY A 112 -5.49 3.64 12.26
C GLY A 112 -5.83 2.16 12.03
N ARG A 113 -5.33 1.29 12.92
CA ARG A 113 -5.64 -0.15 12.92
C ARG A 113 -6.60 -0.55 14.05
N GLN A 114 -6.89 0.38 14.95
CA GLN A 114 -7.83 0.16 16.06
C GLN A 114 -9.27 0.46 15.61
N GLU A 115 -10.24 -0.05 16.34
CA GLU A 115 -11.67 0.27 16.17
C GLU A 115 -12.21 0.08 14.73
N GLY A 116 -11.60 -0.85 13.98
CA GLY A 116 -12.06 -1.14 12.61
C GLY A 116 -11.47 -0.22 11.54
N GLY A 117 -10.45 0.56 11.86
CA GLY A 117 -9.75 1.39 10.88
C GLY A 117 -9.08 0.57 9.77
N LEU A 118 -8.88 1.21 8.61
CA LEU A 118 -8.32 0.56 7.42
C LEU A 118 -6.82 0.27 7.53
N GLY A 119 -6.07 1.02 8.36
CA GLY A 119 -4.64 0.82 8.52
C GLY A 119 -3.82 1.11 7.28
N PHE A 120 -4.17 2.13 6.50
CA PHE A 120 -3.36 2.57 5.38
C PHE A 120 -1.93 2.81 5.85
N SER A 121 -0.99 2.15 5.18
CA SER A 121 0.44 2.16 5.55
C SER A 121 1.36 2.60 4.41
N PHE A 122 0.79 2.96 3.27
CA PHE A 122 1.51 3.54 2.14
C PHE A 122 0.70 4.72 1.59
N THR A 123 1.37 5.84 1.28
CA THR A 123 0.75 7.01 0.67
C THR A 123 1.69 7.66 -0.32
N ARG A 124 1.14 8.48 -1.22
CA ARG A 124 1.87 9.26 -2.21
C ARG A 124 1.53 10.74 -2.06
N VAL A 125 2.51 11.61 -2.23
CA VAL A 125 2.34 13.06 -2.27
C VAL A 125 2.94 13.61 -3.55
N THR A 126 2.42 14.72 -4.04
CA THR A 126 2.97 15.43 -5.20
C THR A 126 4.13 16.33 -4.77
N ILE A 127 5.12 16.52 -5.63
CA ILE A 127 6.19 17.52 -5.47
C ILE A 127 5.81 18.72 -6.35
N GLY A 128 5.20 19.74 -5.76
CA GLY A 128 4.51 20.80 -6.50
C GLY A 128 3.12 20.33 -6.97
N ALA A 129 2.54 21.05 -7.92
CA ALA A 129 1.19 20.81 -8.37
C ALA A 129 1.04 19.58 -9.27
N SER A 130 -0.14 18.95 -9.18
CA SER A 130 -0.70 17.98 -10.13
C SER A 130 -1.98 18.53 -10.77
N ASP A 131 -2.75 17.69 -11.45
CA ASP A 131 -4.13 17.93 -11.86
C ASP A 131 -5.06 18.18 -10.65
N PHE A 132 -4.89 17.43 -9.55
CA PHE A 132 -5.63 17.61 -8.30
C PHE A 132 -4.92 18.55 -7.32
N SER A 133 -4.58 19.73 -7.82
CA SER A 133 -4.10 20.87 -7.03
C SER A 133 -5.04 22.06 -7.17
N LEU A 134 -4.94 23.03 -6.25
CA LEU A 134 -5.79 24.23 -6.27
C LEU A 134 -5.42 25.17 -7.42
N ASP A 135 -4.15 25.16 -7.81
CA ASP A 135 -3.57 25.88 -8.95
C ASP A 135 -2.21 25.24 -9.34
N HIS A 136 -1.59 25.72 -10.41
CA HIS A 136 -0.30 25.21 -10.86
C HIS A 136 0.86 25.95 -10.19
N TYR A 137 1.76 25.22 -9.55
CA TYR A 137 2.97 25.74 -8.93
C TYR A 137 4.08 24.70 -8.89
N SER A 138 5.32 25.16 -8.91
CA SER A 138 6.49 24.37 -8.52
C SER A 138 7.09 24.91 -7.22
N LEU A 139 8.07 24.19 -6.68
CA LEU A 139 8.77 24.69 -5.48
C LEU A 139 9.86 25.69 -5.81
N ALA A 140 10.02 26.09 -7.09
CA ALA A 140 11.01 27.04 -7.58
C ALA A 140 10.53 27.71 -8.87
N ASP A 141 9.46 28.52 -8.80
CA ASP A 141 8.85 29.14 -9.99
C ASP A 141 9.70 30.27 -10.58
N THR A 142 10.56 30.91 -9.79
CA THR A 142 11.48 31.95 -10.28
C THR A 142 12.68 31.30 -10.97
N PRO A 143 13.02 31.70 -12.21
CA PRO A 143 14.19 31.21 -12.91
C PRO A 143 15.50 31.55 -12.19
N ASP A 144 16.09 30.56 -11.52
CA ASP A 144 17.36 30.69 -10.82
C ASP A 144 18.03 29.30 -10.67
N PRO A 145 19.11 29.00 -11.41
CA PRO A 145 19.83 27.75 -11.29
C PRO A 145 20.42 27.46 -9.90
N THR A 146 20.54 28.48 -9.04
CA THR A 146 20.97 28.28 -7.64
C THR A 146 19.83 27.86 -6.72
N LEU A 147 18.58 27.92 -7.22
CA LEU A 147 17.36 27.64 -6.47
C LEU A 147 17.25 28.47 -5.18
N ALA A 148 17.69 29.74 -5.18
CA ALA A 148 17.60 30.60 -4.00
C ALA A 148 16.13 30.86 -3.58
N GLY A 149 15.19 30.83 -4.54
CA GLY A 149 13.75 30.95 -4.31
C GLY A 149 13.03 29.65 -4.04
N PHE A 150 13.74 28.52 -3.83
CA PHE A 150 13.09 27.22 -3.52
C PHE A 150 12.31 27.32 -2.20
N SER A 151 11.04 26.87 -2.21
CA SER A 151 10.17 26.92 -1.04
C SER A 151 9.13 25.80 -1.06
N THR A 152 8.90 25.17 0.08
CA THR A 152 7.84 24.18 0.33
C THR A 152 6.58 24.83 0.96
N ALA A 153 6.54 26.14 1.11
CA ALA A 153 5.48 26.87 1.86
C ALA A 153 4.06 26.49 1.40
N ARG A 154 3.84 26.27 0.08
CA ARG A 154 2.55 25.84 -0.46
C ARG A 154 2.12 24.46 0.06
N MET A 155 3.05 23.52 0.17
CA MET A 155 2.78 22.18 0.71
C MET A 155 2.60 22.19 2.23
N GLU A 156 3.22 23.16 2.92
CA GLU A 156 3.10 23.34 4.38
C GLU A 156 1.71 23.82 4.81
N GLU A 157 0.90 24.31 3.87
CA GLU A 157 -0.45 24.80 4.14
C GLU A 157 -1.42 23.65 4.47
N TYR A 158 -1.42 22.58 3.67
CA TYR A 158 -2.38 21.47 3.79
C TYR A 158 -1.72 20.10 3.73
N VAL A 159 -0.83 19.85 2.75
CA VAL A 159 -0.27 18.50 2.47
C VAL A 159 0.56 18.01 3.65
N PHE A 160 1.57 18.75 4.07
CA PHE A 160 2.45 18.34 5.17
C PHE A 160 1.72 18.18 6.51
N PRO A 161 0.80 19.09 6.91
CA PRO A 161 -0.02 18.85 8.09
C PRO A 161 -0.82 17.56 8.03
N THR A 162 -1.46 17.25 6.90
CA THR A 162 -2.26 16.04 6.74
C THR A 162 -1.39 14.78 6.83
N VAL A 163 -0.23 14.77 6.16
CA VAL A 163 0.70 13.63 6.23
C VAL A 163 1.24 13.42 7.65
N ARG A 164 1.62 14.50 8.36
CA ARG A 164 2.06 14.39 9.77
C ARG A 164 0.98 13.84 10.69
N GLN A 165 -0.28 14.27 10.50
CA GLN A 165 -1.41 13.74 11.26
C GLN A 165 -1.64 12.25 10.94
N ALA A 166 -1.52 11.85 9.67
CA ALA A 166 -1.59 10.45 9.27
C ALA A 166 -0.46 9.60 9.90
N ILE A 167 0.77 10.11 9.90
CA ILE A 167 1.93 9.46 10.55
C ILE A 167 1.73 9.37 12.07
N ALA A 168 1.15 10.39 12.71
CA ALA A 168 0.85 10.35 14.14
C ALA A 168 -0.17 9.25 14.49
N VAL A 169 -1.10 8.95 13.58
CA VAL A 169 -2.06 7.84 13.71
C VAL A 169 -1.40 6.50 13.38
N ASN A 170 -0.59 6.44 12.32
CA ASN A 170 0.11 5.23 11.87
C ASN A 170 1.61 5.52 11.68
N PRO A 171 2.47 5.27 12.67
CA PRO A 171 3.91 5.50 12.56
C PRO A 171 4.63 4.62 11.51
N ASP A 172 3.99 3.53 11.05
CA ASP A 172 4.54 2.66 10.01
C ASP A 172 4.25 3.18 8.59
N LEU A 173 3.51 4.29 8.44
CA LEU A 173 3.15 4.89 7.16
C LEU A 173 4.40 5.24 6.34
N LYS A 174 4.52 4.64 5.14
CA LYS A 174 5.54 4.97 4.16
C LYS A 174 5.04 6.02 3.19
N VAL A 175 5.92 6.97 2.87
CA VAL A 175 5.58 8.10 2.00
C VAL A 175 6.38 8.03 0.71
N MET A 176 5.69 8.01 -0.42
CA MET A 176 6.24 8.20 -1.76
C MET A 176 5.99 9.64 -2.21
N ALA A 177 6.96 10.24 -2.90
CA ALA A 177 6.78 11.55 -3.51
C ALA A 177 7.04 11.50 -5.01
N SER A 178 6.29 12.30 -5.79
CA SER A 178 6.38 12.30 -7.27
C SER A 178 6.04 13.69 -7.83
N PRO A 179 6.86 14.29 -8.72
CA PRO A 179 6.52 15.51 -9.43
C PRO A 179 5.73 15.19 -10.71
N TRP A 180 4.79 16.06 -11.09
CA TRP A 180 4.12 16.05 -12.40
C TRP A 180 4.94 16.79 -13.46
N SER A 181 5.73 17.76 -13.04
CA SER A 181 6.59 18.56 -13.92
C SER A 181 7.78 19.14 -13.16
N ALA A 182 8.87 19.32 -13.87
CA ALA A 182 9.91 20.25 -13.43
C ALA A 182 9.39 21.70 -13.44
N PRO A 183 10.02 22.65 -12.72
CA PRO A 183 9.76 24.07 -12.88
C PRO A 183 9.76 24.50 -14.36
N GLY A 184 8.79 25.30 -14.79
CA GLY A 184 8.58 25.65 -16.21
C GLY A 184 9.84 26.17 -16.90
N TRP A 185 10.60 27.02 -16.25
CA TRP A 185 11.83 27.61 -16.80
C TRP A 185 12.94 26.60 -17.11
N MET A 186 12.90 25.40 -16.49
CA MET A 186 13.82 24.31 -16.80
C MET A 186 13.39 23.51 -18.04
N LYS A 187 12.20 23.75 -18.58
CA LYS A 187 11.60 22.96 -19.66
C LYS A 187 11.66 23.66 -21.01
N THR A 188 11.53 22.88 -22.06
CA THR A 188 11.57 23.37 -23.47
C THR A 188 10.42 24.30 -23.82
N THR A 189 9.30 24.23 -23.11
CA THR A 189 8.11 25.06 -23.29
C THR A 189 8.09 26.31 -22.41
N ASP A 190 9.07 26.46 -21.51
CA ASP A 190 9.06 27.48 -20.45
C ASP A 190 7.75 27.48 -19.62
N SER A 191 7.10 26.32 -19.52
CA SER A 191 5.81 26.08 -18.85
C SER A 191 5.87 24.75 -18.09
N MET A 192 5.13 24.63 -16.99
CA MET A 192 4.91 23.35 -16.33
C MET A 192 4.06 22.38 -17.16
N ILE A 193 3.29 22.89 -18.11
CA ILE A 193 2.45 22.12 -19.04
C ILE A 193 3.28 21.71 -20.24
N GLN A 194 3.21 20.41 -20.62
CA GLN A 194 3.90 19.82 -21.76
C GLN A 194 5.44 20.02 -21.76
N GLY A 195 6.11 19.68 -22.86
CA GLY A 195 7.55 19.85 -23.08
C GLY A 195 8.41 18.85 -22.32
N GLN A 196 9.71 19.11 -22.33
CA GLN A 196 10.73 18.21 -21.78
C GLN A 196 11.70 19.00 -20.90
N LEU A 197 12.27 18.34 -19.89
CA LEU A 197 13.36 18.90 -19.10
C LEU A 197 14.61 19.08 -19.96
N LYS A 198 15.15 20.29 -20.02
CA LYS A 198 16.38 20.62 -20.75
C LYS A 198 17.57 19.95 -20.04
N PRO A 199 18.46 19.22 -20.76
CA PRO A 199 19.55 18.46 -20.14
C PRO A 199 20.55 19.32 -19.33
N GLU A 200 20.73 20.59 -19.69
CA GLU A 200 21.58 21.53 -18.95
C GLU A 200 21.08 21.77 -17.52
N PHE A 201 19.80 21.54 -17.24
CA PHE A 201 19.22 21.66 -15.89
C PHE A 201 19.21 20.36 -15.08
N TYR A 202 19.71 19.24 -15.59
CA TYR A 202 19.76 17.98 -14.83
C TYR A 202 20.48 18.15 -13.47
N PRO A 203 21.64 18.84 -13.36
CA PRO A 203 22.26 19.08 -12.05
C PRO A 203 21.38 19.91 -11.10
N THR A 204 20.71 20.94 -11.64
CA THR A 204 19.81 21.81 -10.87
C THR A 204 18.56 21.06 -10.41
N TYR A 205 17.99 20.24 -11.29
CA TYR A 205 16.80 19.46 -10.95
C TYR A 205 17.09 18.34 -9.93
N ALA A 206 18.30 17.74 -9.99
CA ALA A 206 18.75 16.83 -8.95
C ALA A 206 18.93 17.53 -7.59
N GLU A 207 19.38 18.80 -7.58
CA GLU A 207 19.44 19.63 -6.38
C GLU A 207 18.03 19.99 -5.86
N TYR A 208 17.07 20.23 -6.75
CA TYR A 208 15.67 20.47 -6.40
C TYR A 208 15.08 19.30 -5.62
N PHE A 209 15.29 18.04 -6.06
CA PHE A 209 14.87 16.85 -5.33
C PHE A 209 15.54 16.73 -3.95
N ARG A 210 16.85 16.96 -3.89
CA ARG A 210 17.57 16.90 -2.61
C ARG A 210 16.99 17.89 -1.60
N ARG A 211 16.74 19.14 -2.03
CA ARG A 211 16.13 20.18 -1.18
C ARG A 211 14.73 19.82 -0.75
N TYR A 212 13.93 19.25 -1.64
CA TYR A 212 12.59 18.77 -1.30
C TYR A 212 12.64 17.73 -0.18
N ILE A 213 13.47 16.69 -0.34
CA ILE A 213 13.57 15.61 0.65
C ILE A 213 14.00 16.16 2.01
N GLU A 214 14.98 17.05 2.04
CA GLU A 214 15.45 17.67 3.29
C GLU A 214 14.39 18.59 3.92
N ALA A 215 13.73 19.43 3.12
CA ALA A 215 12.69 20.33 3.62
C ALA A 215 11.48 19.58 4.15
N ALA A 216 10.99 18.58 3.42
CA ALA A 216 9.89 17.71 3.86
C ALA A 216 10.26 16.95 5.14
N GLY A 217 11.46 16.38 5.20
CA GLY A 217 11.99 15.70 6.39
C GLY A 217 12.08 16.62 7.61
N ALA A 218 12.52 17.88 7.41
CA ALA A 218 12.56 18.89 8.48
C ALA A 218 11.16 19.27 9.00
N GLN A 219 10.13 19.09 8.18
CA GLN A 219 8.72 19.26 8.54
C GLN A 219 8.07 17.99 9.11
N GLY A 220 8.85 16.91 9.31
CA GLY A 220 8.33 15.62 9.82
C GLY A 220 7.60 14.78 8.77
N VAL A 221 7.84 15.04 7.49
CA VAL A 221 7.31 14.27 6.36
C VAL A 221 8.47 13.53 5.69
N PRO A 222 8.71 12.25 6.00
CA PRO A 222 9.77 11.49 5.37
C PRO A 222 9.45 11.25 3.88
N THR A 223 10.50 11.06 3.07
CA THR A 223 10.37 10.59 1.69
C THR A 223 11.05 9.22 1.60
N ASP A 224 10.28 8.15 1.84
CA ASP A 224 10.79 6.77 1.77
C ASP A 224 11.07 6.36 0.32
N TYR A 225 10.19 6.78 -0.61
CA TYR A 225 10.27 6.48 -2.03
C TYR A 225 10.11 7.77 -2.85
N LEU A 226 10.78 7.81 -3.98
CA LEU A 226 10.76 8.94 -4.91
C LEU A 226 10.61 8.45 -6.35
N SER A 227 9.55 8.84 -7.04
CA SER A 227 9.50 8.81 -8.50
C SER A 227 10.09 10.09 -9.05
N ILE A 228 10.85 9.99 -10.14
CA ILE A 228 11.50 11.16 -10.72
C ILE A 228 10.56 11.97 -11.61
N GLN A 229 9.45 11.37 -12.05
CA GLN A 229 8.44 11.98 -12.91
C GLN A 229 7.18 11.12 -12.93
N ASN A 230 6.02 11.73 -12.66
CA ASN A 230 4.73 11.13 -12.95
C ASN A 230 4.53 11.06 -14.46
N GLU A 231 4.17 9.88 -14.96
CA GLU A 231 3.77 9.62 -16.35
C GLU A 231 4.71 10.22 -17.41
N PRO A 232 5.98 9.78 -17.48
CA PRO A 232 6.99 10.41 -18.33
C PRO A 232 6.76 10.23 -19.84
N ASP A 233 5.73 9.53 -20.28
CA ASP A 233 5.35 9.39 -21.69
C ASP A 233 4.03 10.11 -22.02
N PHE A 234 3.49 10.93 -21.09
CA PHE A 234 2.27 11.68 -21.24
C PHE A 234 2.50 13.19 -21.13
N GLU A 235 1.92 13.96 -22.04
CA GLU A 235 1.99 15.44 -22.07
C GLU A 235 0.59 16.05 -22.03
N PRO A 236 0.00 16.23 -20.83
CA PRO A 236 -1.29 16.88 -20.69
C PRO A 236 -1.25 18.33 -21.18
N ASP A 237 -2.37 18.84 -21.70
CA ASP A 237 -2.51 20.20 -22.23
C ASP A 237 -3.14 21.18 -21.23
N SER A 238 -3.66 20.69 -20.09
CA SER A 238 -4.43 21.48 -19.13
C SER A 238 -3.87 21.45 -17.68
N TYR A 239 -2.83 20.65 -17.41
CA TYR A 239 -2.21 20.58 -16.10
C TYR A 239 -0.71 20.24 -16.18
N PRO A 240 0.05 20.33 -15.09
CA PRO A 240 1.49 20.03 -15.11
C PRO A 240 1.79 18.62 -15.61
N GLY A 241 2.76 18.53 -16.52
CA GLY A 241 3.25 17.27 -17.06
C GLY A 241 4.41 17.51 -17.99
N MET A 242 5.23 16.50 -18.22
CA MET A 242 6.33 16.57 -19.19
C MET A 242 6.68 15.18 -19.70
N ARG A 243 7.11 15.12 -20.96
CA ARG A 243 7.66 13.91 -21.56
C ARG A 243 9.13 13.78 -21.22
N TRP A 244 9.57 12.57 -20.90
CA TRP A 244 10.95 12.30 -20.58
C TRP A 244 11.39 10.91 -21.07
N ALA A 245 12.17 10.89 -22.16
CA ALA A 245 12.64 9.66 -22.77
C ALA A 245 13.47 8.81 -21.80
N PRO A 246 13.47 7.47 -21.92
CA PRO A 246 14.13 6.56 -20.98
C PRO A 246 15.65 6.79 -20.89
N GLU A 247 16.32 7.16 -21.99
CA GLU A 247 17.76 7.48 -21.98
C GLU A 247 18.06 8.75 -21.17
N GLY A 248 17.14 9.73 -21.22
CA GLY A 248 17.22 10.96 -20.42
C GLY A 248 17.04 10.65 -18.93
N ARG A 249 16.05 9.83 -18.57
CA ARG A 249 15.81 9.37 -17.19
C ARG A 249 17.01 8.59 -16.66
N ALA A 250 17.55 7.64 -17.44
CA ALA A 250 18.75 6.89 -17.09
C ALA A 250 19.96 7.81 -16.84
N THR A 251 20.19 8.77 -17.73
CA THR A 251 21.26 9.77 -17.55
C THR A 251 21.06 10.59 -16.29
N PHE A 252 19.85 11.07 -16.05
CA PHE A 252 19.52 11.88 -14.87
C PHE A 252 19.75 11.11 -13.57
N VAL A 253 19.19 9.90 -13.45
CA VAL A 253 19.34 9.08 -12.24
C VAL A 253 20.80 8.65 -12.06
N GLY A 254 21.42 8.10 -13.11
CA GLY A 254 22.75 7.50 -12.99
C GLY A 254 23.89 8.49 -12.81
N ARG A 255 23.74 9.74 -13.29
CA ARG A 255 24.84 10.73 -13.29
C ARG A 255 24.58 11.95 -12.42
N HIS A 256 23.32 12.24 -12.06
CA HIS A 256 22.99 13.45 -11.33
C HIS A 256 22.27 13.15 -10.01
N LEU A 257 21.06 12.57 -10.03
CA LEU A 257 20.24 12.38 -8.83
C LEU A 257 20.84 11.32 -7.89
N GLY A 258 21.13 10.11 -8.40
CA GLY A 258 21.62 9.02 -7.57
C GLY A 258 22.93 9.36 -6.82
N PRO A 259 23.97 9.86 -7.52
CA PRO A 259 25.18 10.33 -6.84
C PRO A 259 24.91 11.44 -5.81
N ARG A 260 24.02 12.40 -6.12
CA ARG A 260 23.70 13.51 -5.22
C ARG A 260 23.04 13.06 -3.93
N LEU A 261 22.05 12.16 -4.01
CA LEU A 261 21.39 11.60 -2.82
C LEU A 261 22.37 10.77 -1.98
N ARG A 262 23.16 9.91 -2.62
CA ARG A 262 24.18 9.11 -1.94
C ARG A 262 25.20 10.01 -1.20
N ASP A 263 25.72 11.04 -1.87
CA ASP A 263 26.77 11.91 -1.32
C ASP A 263 26.21 12.81 -0.19
N ALA A 264 24.88 13.05 -0.18
CA ALA A 264 24.15 13.70 0.92
C ALA A 264 23.76 12.74 2.05
N GLY A 265 24.01 11.44 1.92
CA GLY A 265 23.58 10.43 2.90
C GLY A 265 22.07 10.19 2.96
N ILE A 266 21.35 10.52 1.88
CA ILE A 266 19.89 10.36 1.79
C ILE A 266 19.57 8.95 1.31
N GLY A 267 18.79 8.22 2.11
CA GLY A 267 18.40 6.83 1.87
C GLY A 267 17.11 6.63 1.08
N THR A 268 16.51 7.69 0.55
CA THR A 268 15.27 7.63 -0.26
C THR A 268 15.45 6.70 -1.46
N LYS A 269 14.52 5.77 -1.65
CA LYS A 269 14.52 4.79 -2.72
C LYS A 269 13.92 5.37 -4.00
N ILE A 270 14.71 5.39 -5.09
CA ILE A 270 14.26 5.91 -6.38
C ILE A 270 13.47 4.83 -7.12
N LEU A 271 12.27 5.18 -7.59
CA LEU A 271 11.45 4.37 -8.49
C LEU A 271 11.45 5.03 -9.89
N ASP A 272 11.49 4.20 -10.93
CA ASP A 272 11.36 4.66 -12.32
C ASP A 272 9.97 4.36 -12.86
N TRP A 273 9.64 4.93 -14.00
CA TRP A 273 8.44 4.80 -14.80
C TRP A 273 7.25 5.55 -14.21
N ASP A 274 6.60 5.03 -13.16
CA ASP A 274 5.44 5.68 -12.54
C ASP A 274 4.35 6.01 -13.58
N HIS A 275 4.00 5.00 -14.41
CA HIS A 275 3.10 5.10 -15.56
C HIS A 275 2.49 3.74 -15.92
N ASN A 276 1.70 3.70 -17.01
CA ASN A 276 0.87 2.60 -17.44
C ASN A 276 1.60 1.29 -17.75
N TRP A 277 0.86 0.18 -17.70
CA TRP A 277 1.36 -1.17 -18.01
C TRP A 277 1.64 -1.41 -19.50
N ASP A 278 1.17 -0.55 -20.42
CA ASP A 278 1.25 -0.76 -21.87
C ASP A 278 2.63 -0.62 -22.49
N GLN A 279 3.63 -0.13 -21.72
CA GLN A 279 4.99 0.10 -22.23
C GLN A 279 6.09 -0.44 -21.29
N PRO A 280 6.15 -1.77 -21.02
CA PRO A 280 7.14 -2.37 -20.11
C PRO A 280 8.58 -2.21 -20.59
N GLN A 281 8.82 -1.94 -21.88
CA GLN A 281 10.14 -1.66 -22.44
C GLN A 281 10.74 -0.34 -21.95
N GLN A 282 9.94 0.62 -21.52
CA GLN A 282 10.41 1.92 -21.02
C GLN A 282 11.28 1.78 -19.76
N PRO A 283 10.79 1.18 -18.65
CA PRO A 283 11.63 0.94 -17.49
C PRO A 283 12.77 -0.06 -17.77
N LEU A 284 12.58 -1.06 -18.65
CA LEU A 284 13.66 -1.98 -19.02
C LEU A 284 14.81 -1.25 -19.72
N THR A 285 14.54 -0.24 -20.55
CA THR A 285 15.55 0.60 -21.18
C THR A 285 16.35 1.37 -20.13
N VAL A 286 15.68 1.99 -19.16
CA VAL A 286 16.35 2.69 -18.05
C VAL A 286 17.21 1.72 -17.21
N LEU A 287 16.68 0.55 -16.88
CA LEU A 287 17.38 -0.48 -16.11
C LEU A 287 18.51 -1.18 -16.88
N SER A 288 18.62 -0.99 -18.20
CA SER A 288 19.74 -1.46 -18.99
C SER A 288 21.01 -0.61 -18.79
N ASP A 289 20.85 0.67 -18.40
CA ASP A 289 21.98 1.53 -18.01
C ASP A 289 22.54 1.09 -16.66
N GLU A 290 23.80 0.66 -16.61
CA GLU A 290 24.44 0.12 -15.41
C GLU A 290 24.51 1.13 -14.26
N ARG A 291 24.69 2.42 -14.55
CA ARG A 291 24.79 3.45 -13.52
C ARG A 291 23.42 3.78 -12.95
N ALA A 292 22.41 3.98 -13.80
CA ALA A 292 21.03 4.21 -13.34
C ALA A 292 20.54 3.06 -12.49
N ARG A 293 20.74 1.83 -12.96
CA ARG A 293 20.31 0.59 -12.28
C ARG A 293 20.84 0.48 -10.85
N THR A 294 22.03 1.00 -10.55
CA THR A 294 22.58 0.96 -9.17
C THR A 294 21.82 1.84 -8.19
N PHE A 295 21.13 2.86 -8.67
CA PHE A 295 20.38 3.80 -7.84
C PHE A 295 18.85 3.57 -7.85
N ILE A 296 18.32 2.89 -8.88
CA ILE A 296 16.90 2.58 -8.97
C ILE A 296 16.60 1.37 -8.10
N ALA A 297 15.68 1.54 -7.15
CA ALA A 297 15.21 0.49 -6.26
C ALA A 297 14.10 -0.37 -6.89
N GLY A 298 13.25 0.22 -7.73
CA GLY A 298 12.12 -0.47 -8.31
C GLY A 298 11.43 0.29 -9.44
N VAL A 299 10.33 -0.29 -9.92
CA VAL A 299 9.46 0.26 -10.96
C VAL A 299 8.06 0.49 -10.41
N ALA A 300 7.49 1.64 -10.72
CA ALA A 300 6.16 2.05 -10.31
C ALA A 300 5.20 2.02 -11.51
N TRP A 301 3.93 1.63 -11.28
CA TRP A 301 2.96 1.34 -12.31
C TRP A 301 1.62 2.02 -12.08
N HIS A 302 0.90 2.34 -13.21
CA HIS A 302 -0.46 2.86 -13.25
C HIS A 302 -1.37 1.96 -14.08
N CYS A 303 -2.70 2.14 -13.94
CA CYS A 303 -3.71 1.24 -14.51
C CYS A 303 -4.36 1.72 -15.81
N TYR A 304 -4.02 2.89 -16.32
CA TYR A 304 -4.81 3.54 -17.39
C TYR A 304 -4.56 2.96 -18.78
N GLY A 305 -3.61 2.07 -18.95
CA GLY A 305 -3.33 1.38 -20.20
C GLY A 305 -2.53 0.09 -19.98
N GLY A 306 -2.75 -0.91 -20.86
CA GLY A 306 -2.06 -2.19 -20.78
C GLY A 306 -2.73 -3.20 -19.84
N ASP A 307 -1.94 -4.17 -19.38
CA ASP A 307 -2.37 -5.25 -18.51
C ASP A 307 -1.39 -5.43 -17.35
N VAL A 308 -1.90 -5.81 -16.17
CA VAL A 308 -1.12 -5.95 -14.93
C VAL A 308 0.04 -6.94 -15.05
N THR A 309 0.00 -7.89 -15.97
CA THR A 309 1.07 -8.85 -16.26
C THR A 309 2.40 -8.19 -16.65
N ALA A 310 2.37 -6.94 -17.15
CA ALA A 310 3.57 -6.16 -17.46
C ALA A 310 4.50 -5.99 -16.23
N GLN A 311 3.95 -6.00 -15.01
CA GLN A 311 4.73 -6.00 -13.79
C GLN A 311 5.64 -7.24 -13.71
N SER A 312 5.10 -8.43 -14.01
CA SER A 312 5.89 -9.66 -14.05
C SER A 312 6.88 -9.68 -15.21
N GLU A 313 6.54 -9.15 -16.40
CA GLU A 313 7.47 -9.06 -17.52
C GLU A 313 8.76 -8.32 -17.14
N VAL A 314 8.63 -7.19 -16.42
CA VAL A 314 9.79 -6.42 -15.96
C VAL A 314 10.50 -7.12 -14.80
N HIS A 315 9.74 -7.66 -13.85
CA HIS A 315 10.30 -8.37 -12.69
C HIS A 315 11.11 -9.61 -13.13
N ASP A 316 10.63 -10.39 -14.09
CA ASP A 316 11.32 -11.60 -14.56
C ASP A 316 12.67 -11.28 -15.22
N VAL A 317 12.77 -10.11 -15.86
CA VAL A 317 14.04 -9.60 -16.41
C VAL A 317 14.94 -9.01 -15.33
N ARG A 318 14.35 -8.41 -14.29
CA ARG A 318 15.04 -7.71 -13.20
C ARG A 318 14.48 -8.09 -11.83
N PRO A 319 14.66 -9.32 -11.37
CA PRO A 319 14.11 -9.79 -10.10
C PRO A 319 14.75 -9.15 -8.86
N ASP A 320 15.82 -8.38 -9.07
CA ASP A 320 16.48 -7.55 -8.07
C ASP A 320 15.79 -6.20 -7.84
N LYS A 321 14.74 -5.87 -8.62
CA LYS A 321 14.00 -4.61 -8.52
C LYS A 321 12.63 -4.81 -7.92
N ASP A 322 12.28 -3.89 -7.01
CA ASP A 322 10.96 -3.86 -6.40
C ASP A 322 9.89 -3.44 -7.43
N VAL A 323 8.67 -3.92 -7.24
CA VAL A 323 7.49 -3.53 -8.02
C VAL A 323 6.54 -2.77 -7.10
N PHE A 324 6.01 -1.64 -7.58
CA PHE A 324 4.99 -0.86 -6.90
C PHE A 324 3.86 -0.54 -7.87
N PHE A 325 2.64 -0.61 -7.39
CA PHE A 325 1.48 -0.06 -8.09
C PHE A 325 1.11 1.26 -7.41
N THR A 326 1.24 2.38 -8.11
CA THR A 326 1.31 3.69 -7.48
C THR A 326 0.17 4.63 -7.83
N GLU A 327 -0.66 4.28 -8.83
CA GLU A 327 -1.82 5.09 -9.16
C GLU A 327 -2.89 4.33 -9.97
N CYS A 328 -4.13 4.49 -9.56
CA CYS A 328 -5.34 4.25 -10.33
C CYS A 328 -6.48 5.07 -9.75
N SER A 329 -7.37 5.59 -10.57
CA SER A 329 -8.56 6.31 -10.13
C SER A 329 -9.82 5.51 -10.43
N GLY A 330 -10.78 5.51 -9.52
CA GLY A 330 -12.18 5.25 -9.84
C GLY A 330 -12.85 6.51 -10.40
N GLY A 331 -14.02 6.38 -11.01
CA GLY A 331 -14.73 7.52 -11.56
C GLY A 331 -16.11 7.16 -12.09
N GLU A 332 -16.80 8.16 -12.65
CA GLU A 332 -18.17 8.00 -13.16
C GLU A 332 -18.26 7.22 -14.46
N TRP A 333 -17.14 6.89 -15.12
CA TRP A 333 -17.10 5.95 -16.25
C TRP A 333 -17.46 4.49 -15.83
N THR A 334 -17.39 4.18 -14.52
CA THR A 334 -17.89 2.94 -13.94
C THR A 334 -18.66 3.27 -12.67
N PRO A 335 -19.91 3.79 -12.77
CA PRO A 335 -20.67 4.27 -11.63
C PRO A 335 -21.22 3.13 -10.76
N GLY A 336 -21.34 1.92 -11.33
CA GLY A 336 -21.87 0.75 -10.64
C GLY A 336 -20.95 0.30 -9.51
N PHE A 337 -21.49 0.20 -8.27
CA PHE A 337 -20.70 -0.26 -7.12
C PHE A 337 -20.07 -1.63 -7.36
N ALA A 338 -20.87 -2.61 -7.81
CA ALA A 338 -20.40 -3.98 -8.02
C ALA A 338 -19.25 -4.06 -9.04
N ASP A 339 -19.41 -3.41 -10.20
CA ASP A 339 -18.44 -3.47 -11.29
C ASP A 339 -17.12 -2.79 -10.90
N SER A 340 -17.21 -1.60 -10.30
CA SER A 340 -16.02 -0.87 -9.83
C SER A 340 -15.33 -1.61 -8.68
N PHE A 341 -16.09 -2.14 -7.72
CA PHE A 341 -15.56 -2.90 -6.58
C PHE A 341 -14.85 -4.17 -7.04
N THR A 342 -15.50 -5.00 -7.85
CA THR A 342 -14.93 -6.27 -8.30
C THR A 342 -13.72 -6.06 -9.20
N TRP A 343 -13.74 -5.05 -10.07
CA TRP A 343 -12.58 -4.69 -10.89
C TRP A 343 -11.39 -4.24 -10.02
N THR A 344 -11.63 -3.38 -9.03
CA THR A 344 -10.59 -2.92 -8.11
C THR A 344 -9.99 -4.08 -7.30
N MET A 345 -10.85 -4.99 -6.80
CA MET A 345 -10.40 -6.19 -6.10
C MET A 345 -9.55 -7.09 -7.01
N LYS A 346 -10.07 -7.41 -8.21
CA LYS A 346 -9.41 -8.29 -9.19
C LYS A 346 -8.08 -7.73 -9.64
N THR A 347 -8.09 -6.48 -10.12
CA THR A 347 -6.97 -5.91 -10.87
C THR A 347 -5.94 -5.30 -9.94
N LEU A 348 -6.38 -4.52 -8.93
CA LEU A 348 -5.47 -3.76 -8.10
C LEU A 348 -5.05 -4.52 -6.85
N ILE A 349 -5.99 -5.12 -6.12
CA ILE A 349 -5.66 -5.78 -4.85
C ILE A 349 -5.06 -7.15 -5.09
N ILE A 350 -5.73 -8.02 -5.83
CA ILE A 350 -5.24 -9.38 -6.11
C ILE A 350 -4.18 -9.33 -7.22
N GLY A 351 -4.53 -8.83 -8.40
CA GLY A 351 -3.69 -8.89 -9.58
C GLY A 351 -2.34 -8.19 -9.42
N SER A 352 -2.32 -6.91 -8.94
CA SER A 352 -1.03 -6.23 -8.75
C SER A 352 -0.12 -6.97 -7.77
N VAL A 353 -0.68 -7.51 -6.68
CA VAL A 353 0.09 -8.25 -5.69
C VAL A 353 0.59 -9.59 -6.24
N GLU A 354 -0.22 -10.32 -7.01
CA GLU A 354 0.22 -11.55 -7.69
C GLU A 354 1.34 -11.28 -8.68
N HIS A 355 1.31 -10.10 -9.33
CA HIS A 355 2.35 -9.59 -10.20
C HIS A 355 3.39 -8.73 -9.46
N TRP A 356 3.77 -9.12 -8.24
CA TRP A 356 4.92 -8.66 -7.46
C TRP A 356 4.79 -7.31 -6.78
N ALA A 357 3.68 -6.58 -6.87
CA ALA A 357 3.55 -5.30 -6.17
C ALA A 357 3.77 -5.47 -4.66
N ARG A 358 4.64 -4.64 -4.09
CA ARG A 358 4.92 -4.53 -2.66
C ARG A 358 4.06 -3.46 -2.01
N GLY A 359 3.63 -2.48 -2.79
CA GLY A 359 2.74 -1.41 -2.36
C GLY A 359 1.70 -1.14 -3.43
N VAL A 360 0.47 -0.82 -3.03
CA VAL A 360 -0.65 -0.56 -3.93
C VAL A 360 -1.36 0.72 -3.49
N LEU A 361 -1.49 1.69 -4.40
CA LEU A 361 -2.09 2.99 -4.14
C LEU A 361 -3.22 3.33 -5.10
N MET A 362 -4.32 3.83 -4.56
CA MET A 362 -5.26 4.64 -5.33
C MET A 362 -4.72 6.06 -5.53
N TRP A 363 -5.28 6.78 -6.51
CA TRP A 363 -5.02 8.20 -6.69
C TRP A 363 -5.62 8.96 -5.50
N ASN A 364 -6.56 9.82 -5.67
CA ASN A 364 -7.01 10.72 -4.59
C ASN A 364 -7.57 10.00 -3.35
N LEU A 365 -7.02 10.33 -2.17
CA LEU A 365 -7.57 9.89 -0.88
C LEU A 365 -8.99 10.44 -0.65
N ALA A 366 -9.19 11.71 -0.95
CA ALA A 366 -10.48 12.38 -0.81
C ALA A 366 -10.70 13.38 -1.94
N LEU A 367 -11.93 13.44 -2.46
CA LEU A 367 -12.43 14.48 -3.35
C LEU A 367 -13.79 14.96 -2.85
N ASP A 368 -14.27 16.11 -3.35
CA ASP A 368 -15.59 16.62 -3.01
C ASP A 368 -16.70 16.02 -3.89
N GLU A 369 -17.94 16.45 -3.63
CA GLU A 369 -19.15 16.02 -4.35
C GLU A 369 -19.18 16.45 -5.82
N ASN A 370 -18.24 17.30 -6.25
CA ASN A 370 -18.07 17.74 -7.63
C ASN A 370 -16.79 17.18 -8.27
N TYR A 371 -16.22 16.11 -7.69
CA TYR A 371 -14.99 15.45 -8.13
C TYR A 371 -13.73 16.33 -8.05
N GLY A 372 -13.75 17.38 -7.22
CA GLY A 372 -12.69 18.36 -7.06
C GLY A 372 -12.14 18.47 -5.64
N PRO A 373 -11.39 19.55 -5.38
CA PRO A 373 -10.92 20.56 -6.35
C PRO A 373 -9.83 20.03 -7.29
N HIS A 374 -9.81 20.52 -8.52
CA HIS A 374 -8.78 20.19 -9.50
C HIS A 374 -8.48 21.41 -10.41
N ALA A 375 -7.28 21.46 -10.98
CA ALA A 375 -6.83 22.48 -11.91
C ALA A 375 -6.43 21.83 -13.25
N GLY A 376 -7.43 21.37 -14.00
CA GLY A 376 -7.28 20.55 -15.21
C GLY A 376 -7.47 19.05 -14.91
N GLY A 377 -7.18 18.20 -15.88
CA GLY A 377 -7.24 16.75 -15.73
C GLY A 377 -8.65 16.16 -15.67
N CYS A 378 -8.82 15.16 -14.83
CA CYS A 378 -10.04 14.36 -14.73
C CYS A 378 -11.17 15.13 -14.01
N GLY A 379 -12.30 15.33 -14.67
CA GLY A 379 -13.47 16.04 -14.14
C GLY A 379 -14.53 15.14 -13.50
N ASP A 380 -14.33 13.82 -13.50
CA ASP A 380 -15.27 12.81 -12.97
C ASP A 380 -14.56 11.66 -12.21
N CYS A 381 -13.30 11.88 -11.82
CA CYS A 381 -12.55 10.98 -10.96
C CYS A 381 -13.10 11.00 -9.53
N ARG A 382 -13.05 9.87 -8.87
CA ARG A 382 -13.55 9.65 -7.49
C ARG A 382 -12.38 9.48 -6.51
N GLY A 383 -12.50 10.03 -5.31
CA GLY A 383 -11.61 9.72 -4.20
C GLY A 383 -11.96 8.37 -3.55
N VAL A 384 -11.08 7.88 -2.69
CA VAL A 384 -11.39 6.75 -1.80
C VAL A 384 -12.58 7.11 -0.91
N VAL A 385 -12.64 8.34 -0.46
CA VAL A 385 -13.81 8.94 0.20
C VAL A 385 -14.23 10.22 -0.52
N THR A 386 -15.52 10.55 -0.41
CA THR A 386 -16.06 11.86 -0.82
C THR A 386 -16.38 12.68 0.41
N ILE A 387 -15.88 13.91 0.47
CA ILE A 387 -16.17 14.88 1.53
C ILE A 387 -17.10 15.94 0.95
N ASP A 388 -18.36 15.99 1.40
CA ASP A 388 -19.27 17.08 1.02
C ASP A 388 -18.69 18.43 1.48
N SER A 389 -18.42 19.31 0.52
CA SER A 389 -17.68 20.55 0.74
C SER A 389 -18.43 21.58 1.59
N ARG A 390 -19.74 21.38 1.85
CA ARG A 390 -20.62 22.27 2.61
C ARG A 390 -20.91 21.75 4.01
N SER A 391 -21.19 20.45 4.12
CA SER A 391 -21.60 19.81 5.40
C SER A 391 -20.44 19.13 6.13
N GLY A 392 -19.37 18.76 5.43
CA GLY A 392 -18.31 17.92 5.95
C GLY A 392 -18.73 16.45 6.12
N GLU A 393 -19.87 16.02 5.54
CA GLU A 393 -20.27 14.62 5.53
C GLU A 393 -19.29 13.79 4.68
N VAL A 394 -18.89 12.62 5.20
CA VAL A 394 -17.95 11.72 4.53
C VAL A 394 -18.65 10.50 4.01
N THR A 395 -18.67 10.31 2.70
CA THR A 395 -19.13 9.11 2.01
C THR A 395 -17.95 8.21 1.67
N ARG A 396 -18.07 6.91 1.96
CA ARG A 396 -17.09 5.88 1.62
C ARG A 396 -17.44 5.29 0.28
N ASN A 397 -16.52 5.41 -0.67
CA ASN A 397 -16.70 4.91 -2.03
C ASN A 397 -16.29 3.44 -2.15
N GLN A 398 -16.50 2.82 -3.29
CA GLN A 398 -16.21 1.39 -3.50
C GLN A 398 -14.72 1.08 -3.31
N GLU A 399 -13.84 2.03 -3.62
CA GLU A 399 -12.40 1.96 -3.42
C GLU A 399 -12.01 1.82 -1.94
N TYR A 400 -12.75 2.48 -1.05
CA TYR A 400 -12.60 2.34 0.40
C TYR A 400 -12.77 0.88 0.85
N TYR A 401 -13.83 0.23 0.38
CA TYR A 401 -14.12 -1.15 0.77
C TYR A 401 -13.14 -2.13 0.14
N ALA A 402 -12.79 -1.93 -1.13
CA ALA A 402 -11.83 -2.79 -1.81
C ALA A 402 -10.45 -2.75 -1.14
N PHE A 403 -9.92 -1.56 -0.87
CA PHE A 403 -8.64 -1.41 -0.18
C PHE A 403 -8.70 -1.89 1.27
N GLY A 404 -9.85 -1.74 1.93
CA GLY A 404 -10.07 -2.23 3.28
C GLY A 404 -9.91 -3.74 3.42
N HIS A 405 -10.23 -4.53 2.39
CA HIS A 405 -10.01 -5.98 2.39
C HIS A 405 -8.53 -6.36 2.50
N ALA A 406 -7.62 -5.51 2.03
CA ALA A 406 -6.18 -5.74 2.15
C ALA A 406 -5.59 -4.96 3.33
N SER A 407 -5.71 -3.63 3.32
CA SER A 407 -4.97 -2.74 4.23
C SER A 407 -5.27 -2.96 5.72
N ARG A 408 -6.52 -3.32 6.05
CA ARG A 408 -6.93 -3.57 7.43
C ARG A 408 -6.26 -4.79 8.05
N PHE A 409 -5.97 -5.80 7.24
CA PHE A 409 -5.56 -7.12 7.70
C PHE A 409 -4.10 -7.45 7.35
N VAL A 410 -3.64 -7.03 6.19
CA VAL A 410 -2.25 -7.24 5.75
C VAL A 410 -1.37 -6.13 6.33
N ARG A 411 -0.38 -6.51 7.13
CA ARG A 411 0.49 -5.55 7.81
C ARG A 411 1.79 -5.30 7.04
N PRO A 412 2.42 -4.13 7.18
CA PRO A 412 3.80 -3.93 6.70
C PRO A 412 4.72 -5.06 7.17
N GLY A 413 5.53 -5.58 6.24
CA GLY A 413 6.38 -6.74 6.48
C GLY A 413 5.72 -8.10 6.26
N ALA A 414 4.40 -8.16 5.98
CA ALA A 414 3.74 -9.39 5.55
C ALA A 414 4.39 -9.94 4.27
N ARG A 415 4.40 -11.26 4.13
CA ARG A 415 4.89 -11.95 2.93
C ARG A 415 3.71 -12.51 2.14
N ARG A 416 3.62 -12.20 0.83
CA ARG A 416 2.72 -12.95 -0.04
C ARG A 416 3.18 -14.41 -0.07
N VAL A 417 2.21 -15.32 -0.03
CA VAL A 417 2.43 -16.78 -0.13
C VAL A 417 1.66 -17.35 -1.28
N ALA A 418 1.99 -18.59 -1.69
CA ALA A 418 1.31 -19.20 -2.82
C ALA A 418 -0.14 -19.57 -2.49
N THR A 419 -1.00 -19.36 -3.47
CA THR A 419 -2.37 -19.86 -3.51
C THR A 419 -2.56 -20.73 -4.75
N ASP A 420 -3.51 -21.65 -4.70
CA ASP A 420 -4.05 -22.39 -5.83
C ASP A 420 -5.57 -22.35 -5.68
N GLU A 421 -6.26 -21.74 -6.63
CA GLU A 421 -7.69 -21.49 -6.58
C GLU A 421 -8.44 -22.15 -7.74
N PRO A 422 -9.69 -22.58 -7.53
CA PRO A 422 -10.51 -23.18 -8.57
C PRO A 422 -11.02 -22.12 -9.56
N GLU A 423 -11.39 -22.54 -10.75
CA GLU A 423 -12.00 -21.70 -11.77
C GLU A 423 -13.20 -20.90 -11.20
N GLY A 424 -13.24 -19.59 -11.51
CA GLY A 424 -14.28 -18.66 -11.06
C GLY A 424 -13.98 -17.93 -9.77
N LEU A 425 -12.95 -18.34 -9.02
CA LEU A 425 -12.43 -17.60 -7.88
C LEU A 425 -11.07 -16.98 -8.22
N GLN A 426 -10.75 -15.88 -7.54
CA GLN A 426 -9.42 -15.28 -7.51
C GLN A 426 -9.00 -15.10 -6.07
N ALA A 427 -7.74 -15.40 -5.76
CA ALA A 427 -7.27 -15.37 -4.38
C ALA A 427 -5.83 -14.85 -4.28
N VAL A 428 -5.53 -14.21 -3.16
CA VAL A 428 -4.16 -13.88 -2.75
C VAL A 428 -4.02 -14.08 -1.25
N ALA A 429 -2.92 -14.67 -0.81
CA ALA A 429 -2.69 -14.95 0.61
C ALA A 429 -1.39 -14.33 1.12
N PHE A 430 -1.39 -14.06 2.43
CA PHE A 430 -0.26 -13.45 3.14
C PHE A 430 -0.02 -14.12 4.48
N VAL A 431 1.23 -14.07 4.90
CA VAL A 431 1.65 -14.35 6.28
C VAL A 431 2.14 -13.05 6.91
N ASN A 432 1.43 -12.56 7.91
CA ASN A 432 1.81 -11.40 8.69
C ASN A 432 3.08 -11.65 9.52
N PRO A 433 3.78 -10.60 10.00
CA PRO A 433 5.01 -10.77 10.81
C PRO A 433 4.85 -11.61 12.07
N ASP A 434 3.66 -11.68 12.64
CA ASP A 434 3.34 -12.50 13.81
C ASP A 434 2.83 -13.92 13.48
N GLY A 435 2.84 -14.30 12.19
CA GLY A 435 2.40 -15.60 11.72
C GLY A 435 0.92 -15.72 11.40
N GLU A 436 0.11 -14.69 11.65
CA GLU A 436 -1.30 -14.66 11.24
C GLU A 436 -1.43 -14.77 9.72
N ARG A 437 -2.35 -15.61 9.25
CA ARG A 437 -2.70 -15.78 7.82
C ARG A 437 -3.77 -14.78 7.43
N VAL A 438 -3.65 -14.21 6.25
CA VAL A 438 -4.68 -13.39 5.62
C VAL A 438 -4.91 -13.93 4.22
N LEU A 439 -6.12 -14.38 3.92
CA LEU A 439 -6.54 -14.83 2.59
C LEU A 439 -7.64 -13.91 2.09
N ILE A 440 -7.47 -13.33 0.91
CA ILE A 440 -8.46 -12.54 0.21
C ILE A 440 -8.96 -13.36 -0.96
N VAL A 441 -10.27 -13.55 -1.07
CA VAL A 441 -10.90 -14.29 -2.17
C VAL A 441 -11.99 -13.45 -2.80
N LEU A 442 -12.05 -13.44 -4.13
CA LEU A 442 -13.07 -12.77 -4.93
C LEU A 442 -13.85 -13.78 -5.76
N ASN A 443 -15.17 -13.73 -5.68
CA ASN A 443 -16.10 -14.26 -6.66
C ASN A 443 -16.63 -13.10 -7.52
N GLU A 444 -16.11 -12.92 -8.74
CA GLU A 444 -16.60 -11.89 -9.66
C GLU A 444 -17.82 -12.33 -10.47
N GLY A 445 -18.17 -13.62 -10.40
CA GLY A 445 -19.26 -14.22 -11.18
C GLY A 445 -20.66 -13.84 -10.69
N ALA A 446 -21.65 -14.30 -11.45
CA ALA A 446 -23.09 -14.03 -11.19
C ALA A 446 -23.78 -15.12 -10.36
N VAL A 447 -23.05 -16.15 -9.92
CA VAL A 447 -23.58 -17.26 -9.13
C VAL A 447 -22.78 -17.46 -7.85
N PRO A 448 -23.39 -17.95 -6.75
CA PRO A 448 -22.65 -18.30 -5.55
C PRO A 448 -21.65 -19.43 -5.83
N LEU A 449 -20.48 -19.39 -5.22
CA LEU A 449 -19.44 -20.42 -5.33
C LEU A 449 -19.09 -20.96 -3.93
N GLY A 450 -19.29 -22.27 -3.76
CA GLY A 450 -18.85 -23.01 -2.57
C GLY A 450 -17.45 -23.60 -2.80
N PHE A 451 -16.57 -23.48 -1.79
CA PHE A 451 -15.21 -23.99 -1.83
C PHE A 451 -14.72 -24.34 -0.42
N GLU A 452 -13.57 -24.99 -0.34
CA GLU A 452 -12.84 -25.18 0.92
C GLU A 452 -11.61 -24.29 0.94
N ILE A 453 -11.32 -23.68 2.09
CA ILE A 453 -10.00 -23.06 2.37
C ILE A 453 -9.15 -24.16 2.98
N ARG A 454 -7.97 -24.43 2.39
CA ARG A 454 -7.07 -25.50 2.80
C ARG A 454 -5.70 -25.00 3.18
N GLU A 455 -5.21 -25.43 4.34
CA GLU A 455 -3.83 -25.23 4.80
C GLU A 455 -3.43 -26.42 5.69
N GLU A 456 -2.23 -26.97 5.49
CA GLU A 456 -1.57 -27.95 6.39
C GLU A 456 -2.44 -29.17 6.78
N GLY A 457 -3.17 -29.74 5.81
CA GLY A 457 -4.02 -30.94 6.05
C GLY A 457 -5.33 -30.63 6.78
N ARG A 458 -5.72 -29.39 6.89
CA ARG A 458 -6.99 -28.89 7.44
C ARG A 458 -7.79 -28.20 6.35
N ALA A 459 -9.09 -28.15 6.52
CA ALA A 459 -10.00 -27.42 5.65
C ALA A 459 -11.13 -26.76 6.40
N ALA A 460 -11.59 -25.60 5.88
CA ALA A 460 -12.81 -24.94 6.32
C ALA A 460 -13.72 -24.69 5.13
N ALA A 461 -15.00 -25.05 5.21
CA ALA A 461 -15.96 -24.80 4.15
C ALA A 461 -16.36 -23.33 4.11
N ALA A 462 -16.37 -22.75 2.90
CA ALA A 462 -16.77 -21.38 2.63
C ALA A 462 -17.70 -21.30 1.42
N GLU A 463 -18.49 -20.23 1.36
CA GLU A 463 -19.31 -19.88 0.20
C GLU A 463 -19.22 -18.37 -0.01
N LEU A 464 -19.00 -17.95 -1.26
CA LEU A 464 -19.05 -16.54 -1.65
C LEU A 464 -20.25 -16.27 -2.55
N PRO A 465 -21.15 -15.36 -2.17
CA PRO A 465 -22.21 -14.85 -3.05
C PRO A 465 -21.65 -14.26 -4.34
N PRO A 466 -22.50 -13.98 -5.34
CA PRO A 466 -22.10 -13.28 -6.56
C PRO A 466 -21.45 -11.93 -6.25
N GLN A 467 -20.46 -11.53 -7.06
CA GLN A 467 -19.78 -10.22 -6.99
C GLN A 467 -19.36 -9.85 -5.56
N THR A 468 -18.78 -10.81 -4.85
CA THR A 468 -18.43 -10.69 -3.43
C THR A 468 -16.95 -10.97 -3.20
N ALA A 469 -16.30 -10.12 -2.42
CA ALA A 469 -14.98 -10.40 -1.85
C ALA A 469 -15.08 -10.73 -0.37
N ALA A 470 -14.25 -11.67 0.09
CA ALA A 470 -14.06 -11.96 1.51
C ALA A 470 -12.58 -11.94 1.89
N THR A 471 -12.32 -11.48 3.10
CA THR A 471 -11.02 -11.62 3.76
C THR A 471 -11.17 -12.56 4.95
N TYR A 472 -10.36 -13.62 4.95
CA TYR A 472 -10.27 -14.63 6.01
C TYR A 472 -8.97 -14.43 6.77
N VAL A 473 -9.06 -14.43 8.11
CA VAL A 473 -7.91 -14.17 8.97
C VAL A 473 -7.84 -15.22 10.06
N TRP A 474 -6.73 -15.96 10.14
CA TRP A 474 -6.55 -17.01 11.17
C TRP A 474 -5.10 -17.13 11.62
N THR A 475 -4.91 -17.70 12.79
CA THR A 475 -3.60 -18.15 13.28
C THR A 475 -3.59 -19.68 13.21
N PRO A 476 -2.59 -20.30 12.57
CA PRO A 476 -2.44 -21.77 12.58
C PRO A 476 -2.34 -22.30 14.02
N SER A 477 -2.70 -23.56 14.22
CA SER A 477 -2.40 -24.27 15.48
C SER A 477 -0.91 -24.62 15.51
N ASP A 478 -0.26 -24.42 16.65
CA ASP A 478 1.12 -24.87 16.91
C ASP A 478 1.23 -26.40 16.85
#